data_f826bb4a2519ec624e3dd3703c108850
#
_entry.id   f826bb4a2519ec624e3dd3703c108850
#
_cell.length_a   1.000
_cell.length_b   1.000
_cell.length_c   1.000
_cell.angle_alpha   90.00
_cell.angle_beta   90.00
_cell.angle_gamma   90.00
#
_symmetry.space_group_name_H-M   'P 1'
#
loop_
_entity.id
_entity.type
_entity.pdbx_description
1 polymer ?
#
loop_
_entity_poly.entity_id
_entity_poly.type
_entity_poly.pdbx_seq_one_letter_code
_entity_poly.pdbx_strand_id
1 'polypeptide(L)'
;MSTAQPFTRHDVSFTSGEDTCAGWLYLPTGVASPPAVILGHGLGGTREMRLDAFAERFAQAGIAALAFTYRHFGDSGGQPRQLLSIKRQLADWDAAIAWVKARGDLDAARIAIWGSSFGGGHSITVASRHPELRAAVAQCPFTDGLASALALGPSASLKVLPTVARDFASIVGRRAPTMIPLAGPPGSPALMNAPDALPGYEALLPTGTTFRNEVAARVAPTIMAYRPGRVAKKIKFPILFCVSNTDSVTPPAQTLRYAHTAPRGEIKRYDAGHFDFYLGEAFEALVRDQVEFLTRQLNSALPQDQSSDVRSH
;
A
#
# COMPACT_ATOMS: atom_id res chain seq x y z
N MET A 1 33.90 5.59 17.83
CA MET A 1 33.77 4.62 16.75
C MET A 1 32.50 4.99 16.00
N SER A 2 32.61 5.45 14.75
CA SER A 2 31.43 5.71 13.92
C SER A 2 30.78 4.36 13.60
N THR A 3 29.62 4.07 14.16
CA THR A 3 28.86 2.87 13.79
C THR A 3 28.40 3.08 12.34
N ALA A 4 28.92 2.28 11.41
CA ALA A 4 28.46 2.28 10.03
C ALA A 4 26.95 2.12 10.02
N GLN A 5 26.25 2.97 9.26
CA GLN A 5 24.80 2.87 9.11
C GLN A 5 24.47 1.49 8.52
N PRO A 6 23.47 0.77 9.06
CA PRO A 6 23.10 -0.58 8.61
C PRO A 6 22.52 -0.60 7.19
N PHE A 7 22.22 0.54 6.61
CA PHE A 7 21.74 0.71 5.23
C PHE A 7 22.10 2.08 4.67
N THR A 8 21.97 2.23 3.34
CA THR A 8 22.00 3.52 2.63
C THR A 8 20.63 3.79 1.99
N ARG A 9 20.24 5.07 1.91
CA ARG A 9 19.02 5.50 1.19
C ARG A 9 19.41 6.27 -0.06
N HIS A 10 18.78 5.91 -1.18
CA HIS A 10 18.95 6.55 -2.47
C HIS A 10 17.63 7.06 -3.01
N ASP A 11 17.60 8.30 -3.50
CA ASP A 11 16.48 8.80 -4.28
C ASP A 11 16.51 8.12 -5.65
N VAL A 12 15.39 7.55 -6.05
CA VAL A 12 15.26 6.82 -7.31
C VAL A 12 13.96 7.21 -8.01
N SER A 13 13.90 6.92 -9.31
CA SER A 13 12.67 7.05 -10.08
C SER A 13 12.56 5.93 -11.09
N PHE A 14 11.33 5.57 -11.45
CA PHE A 14 11.04 4.60 -12.49
C PHE A 14 9.86 5.06 -13.35
N THR A 15 9.85 4.65 -14.61
CA THR A 15 8.79 4.98 -15.56
C THR A 15 7.56 4.11 -15.31
N SER A 16 6.38 4.73 -15.29
CA SER A 16 5.09 4.06 -15.27
C SER A 16 4.14 4.69 -16.28
N GLY A 17 3.88 4.03 -17.40
CA GLY A 17 3.20 4.61 -18.55
C GLY A 17 4.00 5.79 -19.14
N GLU A 18 3.37 6.96 -19.24
CA GLU A 18 3.98 8.19 -19.75
C GLU A 18 4.61 9.05 -18.64
N ASP A 19 4.45 8.66 -17.39
CA ASP A 19 4.86 9.42 -16.22
C ASP A 19 6.00 8.70 -15.48
N THR A 20 6.56 9.37 -14.47
CA THR A 20 7.56 8.80 -13.54
C THR A 20 6.98 8.68 -12.15
N CYS A 21 7.34 7.60 -11.45
CA CYS A 21 7.14 7.45 -10.01
C CYS A 21 8.46 7.72 -9.30
N ALA A 22 8.44 8.58 -8.31
CA ALA A 22 9.58 8.84 -7.42
C ALA A 22 9.57 7.84 -6.25
N GLY A 23 10.75 7.47 -5.77
CA GLY A 23 10.89 6.51 -4.69
C GLY A 23 12.17 6.72 -3.88
N TRP A 24 12.21 6.06 -2.73
CA TRP A 24 13.39 5.87 -1.92
C TRP A 24 13.76 4.39 -1.93
N LEU A 25 15.00 4.09 -2.31
CA LEU A 25 15.55 2.76 -2.22
C LEU A 25 16.50 2.68 -1.03
N TYR A 26 16.17 1.82 -0.08
CA TYR A 26 17.00 1.50 1.07
C TYR A 26 17.77 0.21 0.76
N LEU A 27 19.10 0.27 0.78
CA LEU A 27 19.98 -0.86 0.52
C LEU A 27 20.71 -1.26 1.80
N PRO A 28 20.55 -2.49 2.30
CA PRO A 28 21.28 -2.97 3.48
C PRO A 28 22.78 -3.03 3.20
N THR A 29 23.58 -2.56 4.16
CA THR A 29 25.04 -2.54 4.04
C THR A 29 25.60 -3.94 4.21
N GLY A 30 26.55 -4.33 3.34
CA GLY A 30 27.27 -5.60 3.46
C GLY A 30 26.48 -6.84 3.00
N VAL A 31 25.32 -6.67 2.39
CA VAL A 31 24.52 -7.78 1.82
C VAL A 31 24.63 -7.71 0.29
N ALA A 32 25.25 -8.71 -0.30
CA ALA A 32 25.30 -8.84 -1.75
C ALA A 32 23.96 -9.38 -2.28
N SER A 33 23.37 -8.70 -3.29
CA SER A 33 22.08 -9.06 -3.89
C SER A 33 21.00 -9.36 -2.86
N PRO A 34 20.61 -8.38 -2.00
CA PRO A 34 19.59 -8.58 -0.98
C PRO A 34 18.22 -8.88 -1.62
N PRO A 35 17.36 -9.65 -0.94
CA PRO A 35 15.96 -9.73 -1.29
C PRO A 35 15.33 -8.34 -1.17
N ALA A 36 14.20 -8.11 -1.86
CA ALA A 36 13.59 -6.79 -1.89
C ALA A 36 12.11 -6.82 -1.45
N VAL A 37 11.67 -5.75 -0.80
CA VAL A 37 10.26 -5.46 -0.55
C VAL A 37 9.88 -4.10 -1.15
N ILE A 38 8.74 -4.06 -1.86
CA ILE A 38 8.19 -2.84 -2.47
C ILE A 38 7.04 -2.34 -1.61
N LEU A 39 7.09 -1.08 -1.19
CA LEU A 39 6.12 -0.46 -0.29
C LEU A 39 5.26 0.57 -1.01
N GLY A 40 3.93 0.43 -0.87
CA GLY A 40 2.96 1.40 -1.37
C GLY A 40 2.05 1.94 -0.27
N HIS A 41 1.87 3.26 -0.29
CA HIS A 41 1.09 3.99 0.72
C HIS A 41 -0.42 3.87 0.53
N GLY A 42 -1.18 4.38 1.53
CA GLY A 42 -2.62 4.42 1.56
C GLY A 42 -3.26 5.48 0.64
N LEU A 43 -4.54 5.75 0.89
CA LEU A 43 -5.38 6.63 0.09
C LEU A 43 -4.79 8.06 0.04
N GLY A 44 -4.36 8.49 -1.16
CA GLY A 44 -3.85 9.84 -1.41
C GLY A 44 -2.59 10.23 -0.64
N GLY A 45 -1.97 9.31 0.10
CA GLY A 45 -0.72 9.55 0.80
C GLY A 45 0.50 9.62 -0.13
N THR A 46 1.65 9.82 0.47
CA THR A 46 2.98 9.80 -0.17
C THR A 46 3.94 8.98 0.69
N ARG A 47 5.11 8.62 0.13
CA ARG A 47 6.10 7.82 0.86
C ARG A 47 6.62 8.50 2.14
N GLU A 48 6.57 9.82 2.21
CA GLU A 48 6.93 10.63 3.38
C GLU A 48 6.01 10.39 4.58
N MET A 49 4.81 9.82 4.35
CA MET A 49 3.85 9.50 5.39
C MET A 49 4.18 8.15 6.04
N ARG A 50 5.32 8.07 6.72
CA ARG A 50 5.81 6.95 7.55
C ARG A 50 6.23 5.68 6.79
N LEU A 51 6.26 5.67 5.45
CA LEU A 51 6.81 4.50 4.75
C LEU A 51 8.32 4.36 4.95
N ASP A 52 9.02 5.45 5.18
CA ASP A 52 10.43 5.49 5.58
C ASP A 52 10.69 4.63 6.82
N ALA A 53 9.87 4.76 7.86
CA ALA A 53 10.05 4.01 9.10
C ALA A 53 9.94 2.49 8.90
N PHE A 54 9.03 2.02 8.05
CA PHE A 54 8.94 0.60 7.68
C PHE A 54 10.14 0.16 6.83
N ALA A 55 10.49 0.94 5.81
CA ALA A 55 11.59 0.65 4.90
C ALA A 55 12.94 0.54 5.64
N GLU A 56 13.19 1.39 6.63
CA GLU A 56 14.37 1.34 7.48
C GLU A 56 14.43 0.05 8.29
N ARG A 57 13.32 -0.40 8.88
CA ARG A 57 13.27 -1.66 9.64
C ARG A 57 13.52 -2.87 8.75
N PHE A 58 12.99 -2.87 7.53
CA PHE A 58 13.26 -3.93 6.57
C PHE A 58 14.73 -3.92 6.12
N ALA A 59 15.31 -2.74 5.84
CA ALA A 59 16.70 -2.61 5.47
C ALA A 59 17.66 -3.03 6.60
N GLN A 60 17.36 -2.69 7.86
CA GLN A 60 18.07 -3.17 9.05
C GLN A 60 18.05 -4.69 9.19
N ALA A 61 17.00 -5.33 8.70
CA ALA A 61 16.85 -6.80 8.68
C ALA A 61 17.48 -7.46 7.43
N GLY A 62 18.24 -6.71 6.62
CA GLY A 62 18.91 -7.24 5.42
C GLY A 62 18.04 -7.37 4.18
N ILE A 63 16.87 -6.71 4.16
CA ILE A 63 15.92 -6.71 3.04
C ILE A 63 15.93 -5.32 2.40
N ALA A 64 16.33 -5.20 1.13
CA ALA A 64 16.23 -3.93 0.41
C ALA A 64 14.76 -3.48 0.33
N ALA A 65 14.50 -2.17 0.49
CA ALA A 65 13.14 -1.66 0.53
C ALA A 65 12.96 -0.49 -0.46
N LEU A 66 12.01 -0.63 -1.38
CA LEU A 66 11.60 0.44 -2.29
C LEU A 66 10.29 1.05 -1.79
N ALA A 67 10.33 2.24 -1.19
CA ALA A 67 9.14 3.02 -0.87
C ALA A 67 8.88 4.03 -2.00
N PHE A 68 7.76 3.93 -2.71
CA PHE A 68 7.46 4.81 -3.84
C PHE A 68 6.19 5.64 -3.63
N THR A 69 6.11 6.77 -4.33
CA THR A 69 4.92 7.60 -4.42
C THR A 69 4.23 7.36 -5.77
N TYR A 70 2.92 7.12 -5.77
CA TYR A 70 2.15 6.93 -7.01
C TYR A 70 2.20 8.19 -7.88
N ARG A 71 2.10 7.97 -9.21
CA ARG A 71 1.96 9.11 -10.14
C ARG A 71 0.80 10.03 -9.74
N HIS A 72 0.89 11.30 -10.10
CA HIS A 72 -0.02 12.40 -9.75
C HIS A 72 0.10 12.89 -8.29
N PHE A 73 0.92 12.27 -7.43
CA PHE A 73 1.10 12.64 -6.03
C PHE A 73 2.56 13.01 -5.71
N GLY A 74 2.76 13.80 -4.66
CA GLY A 74 4.09 14.20 -4.19
C GLY A 74 4.97 14.74 -5.31
N ASP A 75 6.19 14.24 -5.40
CA ASP A 75 7.19 14.56 -6.42
C ASP A 75 7.18 13.58 -7.63
N SER A 76 6.28 12.61 -7.67
CA SER A 76 6.03 11.79 -8.85
C SER A 76 5.39 12.61 -9.97
N GLY A 77 5.62 12.23 -11.22
CA GLY A 77 5.03 12.83 -12.41
C GLY A 77 3.51 12.68 -12.48
N GLY A 78 2.96 13.19 -13.57
CA GLY A 78 1.54 13.05 -13.92
C GLY A 78 0.69 14.30 -13.68
N GLN A 79 -0.12 14.60 -14.72
CA GLN A 79 -1.12 15.67 -14.69
C GLN A 79 -2.50 15.09 -15.01
N PRO A 80 -3.59 15.69 -14.46
CA PRO A 80 -3.58 16.72 -13.40
C PRO A 80 -3.06 16.16 -12.07
N ARG A 81 -2.56 17.05 -11.18
CA ARG A 81 -2.13 16.64 -9.84
C ARG A 81 -3.32 16.16 -9.01
N GLN A 82 -3.05 15.33 -7.99
CA GLN A 82 -4.05 14.74 -7.08
C GLN A 82 -5.13 13.89 -7.80
N LEU A 83 -4.80 13.31 -8.95
CA LEU A 83 -5.66 12.38 -9.67
C LEU A 83 -5.42 10.94 -9.19
N LEU A 84 -6.20 10.49 -8.21
CA LEU A 84 -6.19 9.09 -7.80
C LEU A 84 -6.93 8.24 -8.84
N SER A 85 -6.26 7.26 -9.39
CA SER A 85 -6.82 6.26 -10.30
C SER A 85 -6.36 4.87 -9.90
N ILE A 86 -7.27 4.02 -9.46
CA ILE A 86 -6.96 2.63 -9.06
C ILE A 86 -6.21 1.90 -10.16
N LYS A 87 -6.68 2.03 -11.42
CA LYS A 87 -6.03 1.39 -12.57
C LYS A 87 -4.58 1.86 -12.74
N ARG A 88 -4.32 3.17 -12.60
CA ARG A 88 -2.97 3.74 -12.75
C ARG A 88 -2.08 3.35 -11.58
N GLN A 89 -2.60 3.38 -10.34
CA GLN A 89 -1.84 2.96 -9.16
C GLN A 89 -1.46 1.48 -9.22
N LEU A 90 -2.34 0.61 -9.71
CA LEU A 90 -2.00 -0.80 -9.94
C LEU A 90 -0.93 -0.96 -11.03
N ALA A 91 -0.95 -0.13 -12.08
CA ALA A 91 0.11 -0.11 -13.09
C ALA A 91 1.45 0.43 -12.54
N ASP A 92 1.40 1.35 -11.56
CA ASP A 92 2.60 1.82 -10.84
C ASP A 92 3.25 0.69 -10.04
N TRP A 93 2.45 -0.19 -9.41
CA TRP A 93 2.94 -1.40 -8.78
C TRP A 93 3.60 -2.36 -9.77
N ASP A 94 2.96 -2.60 -10.92
CA ASP A 94 3.51 -3.48 -11.96
C ASP A 94 4.86 -2.91 -12.47
N ALA A 95 4.96 -1.59 -12.64
CA ALA A 95 6.19 -0.91 -13.03
C ALA A 95 7.28 -0.97 -11.94
N ALA A 96 6.92 -0.81 -10.67
CA ALA A 96 7.84 -0.93 -9.54
C ALA A 96 8.43 -2.34 -9.44
N ILE A 97 7.61 -3.38 -9.61
CA ILE A 97 8.05 -4.78 -9.64
C ILE A 97 9.01 -5.00 -10.81
N ALA A 98 8.68 -4.53 -12.01
CA ALA A 98 9.54 -4.66 -13.18
C ALA A 98 10.88 -3.93 -12.97
N TRP A 99 10.86 -2.73 -12.40
CA TRP A 99 12.05 -1.96 -12.10
C TRP A 99 12.97 -2.67 -11.08
N VAL A 100 12.42 -3.22 -9.99
CA VAL A 100 13.18 -3.99 -9.00
C VAL A 100 13.78 -5.24 -9.63
N LYS A 101 13.03 -5.96 -10.46
CA LYS A 101 13.51 -7.16 -11.18
C LYS A 101 14.65 -6.87 -12.14
N ALA A 102 14.67 -5.69 -12.75
CA ALA A 102 15.70 -5.31 -13.73
C ALA A 102 17.01 -4.86 -13.07
N ARG A 103 17.06 -4.69 -11.74
CA ARG A 103 18.27 -4.28 -11.02
C ARG A 103 19.24 -5.45 -10.83
N GLY A 104 20.50 -5.20 -11.18
CA GLY A 104 21.58 -6.20 -10.99
C GLY A 104 22.11 -6.31 -9.56
N ASP A 105 21.75 -5.36 -8.69
CA ASP A 105 22.19 -5.30 -7.28
C ASP A 105 21.16 -5.86 -6.29
N LEU A 106 20.00 -6.35 -6.78
CA LEU A 106 18.94 -6.97 -5.99
C LEU A 106 18.68 -8.41 -6.44
N ASP A 107 18.13 -9.25 -5.57
CA ASP A 107 17.73 -10.61 -5.92
C ASP A 107 16.33 -10.62 -6.54
N ALA A 108 16.27 -10.71 -7.86
CA ALA A 108 15.03 -10.73 -8.63
C ALA A 108 14.12 -11.95 -8.35
N ALA A 109 14.65 -13.03 -7.74
CA ALA A 109 13.87 -14.21 -7.38
C ALA A 109 13.25 -14.09 -5.98
N ARG A 110 13.66 -13.10 -5.17
CA ARG A 110 13.20 -12.91 -3.80
C ARG A 110 12.59 -11.53 -3.58
N ILE A 111 11.43 -11.29 -4.23
CA ILE A 111 10.69 -10.02 -4.13
C ILE A 111 9.40 -10.23 -3.35
N ALA A 112 9.15 -9.35 -2.39
CA ALA A 112 7.90 -9.20 -1.67
C ALA A 112 7.26 -7.84 -1.96
N ILE A 113 5.97 -7.72 -1.65
CA ILE A 113 5.23 -6.45 -1.67
C ILE A 113 4.60 -6.16 -0.32
N TRP A 114 4.50 -4.91 0.02
CA TRP A 114 3.92 -4.42 1.26
C TRP A 114 3.01 -3.23 0.97
N GLY A 115 1.80 -3.26 1.46
CA GLY A 115 0.89 -2.13 1.30
C GLY A 115 0.10 -1.88 2.57
N SER A 116 -0.20 -0.60 2.84
CA SER A 116 -1.00 -0.19 3.98
C SER A 116 -2.31 0.47 3.56
N SER A 117 -3.40 0.20 4.29
CA SER A 117 -4.71 0.80 4.05
C SER A 117 -5.18 0.56 2.61
N PHE A 118 -5.39 1.61 1.82
CA PHE A 118 -5.73 1.50 0.40
C PHE A 118 -4.62 0.78 -0.40
N GLY A 119 -3.34 1.05 -0.08
CA GLY A 119 -2.19 0.32 -0.60
C GLY A 119 -2.18 -1.15 -0.18
N GLY A 120 -2.72 -1.49 1.00
CA GLY A 120 -2.96 -2.86 1.43
C GLY A 120 -3.98 -3.58 0.55
N GLY A 121 -5.03 -2.89 0.11
CA GLY A 121 -5.94 -3.39 -0.92
C GLY A 121 -5.25 -3.60 -2.27
N HIS A 122 -4.34 -2.69 -2.65
CA HIS A 122 -3.54 -2.86 -3.85
C HIS A 122 -2.59 -4.05 -3.74
N SER A 123 -1.91 -4.25 -2.59
CA SER A 123 -1.02 -5.39 -2.39
C SER A 123 -1.76 -6.73 -2.57
N ILE A 124 -3.01 -6.87 -2.08
CA ILE A 124 -3.85 -8.04 -2.32
C ILE A 124 -4.13 -8.24 -3.82
N THR A 125 -4.47 -7.15 -4.53
CA THR A 125 -4.77 -7.20 -5.97
C THR A 125 -3.54 -7.56 -6.78
N VAL A 126 -2.39 -6.93 -6.50
CA VAL A 126 -1.11 -7.18 -7.15
C VAL A 126 -0.62 -8.60 -6.87
N ALA A 127 -0.66 -9.05 -5.61
CA ALA A 127 -0.31 -10.42 -5.24
C ALA A 127 -1.11 -11.48 -6.03
N SER A 128 -2.37 -11.19 -6.33
CA SER A 128 -3.20 -12.13 -7.12
C SER A 128 -2.83 -12.21 -8.61
N ARG A 129 -2.02 -11.27 -9.12
CA ARG A 129 -1.60 -11.16 -10.54
C ARG A 129 -0.15 -11.57 -10.77
N HIS A 130 0.68 -11.52 -9.72
CA HIS A 130 2.12 -11.74 -9.74
C HIS A 130 2.50 -13.02 -8.97
N PRO A 131 2.23 -14.22 -9.51
CA PRO A 131 2.49 -15.48 -8.80
C PRO A 131 3.97 -15.76 -8.56
N GLU A 132 4.86 -15.01 -9.20
CA GLU A 132 6.31 -15.07 -9.05
C GLU A 132 6.83 -14.36 -7.79
N LEU A 133 6.00 -13.56 -7.10
CA LEU A 133 6.38 -12.93 -5.85
C LEU A 133 6.49 -13.96 -4.73
N ARG A 134 7.35 -13.67 -3.74
CA ARG A 134 7.63 -14.58 -2.62
C ARG A 134 6.71 -14.39 -1.44
N ALA A 135 6.30 -13.16 -1.18
CA ALA A 135 5.44 -12.80 -0.07
C ALA A 135 4.69 -11.50 -0.32
N ALA A 136 3.61 -11.29 0.43
CA ALA A 136 2.92 -10.01 0.50
C ALA A 136 2.57 -9.68 1.95
N VAL A 137 2.52 -8.38 2.26
CA VAL A 137 1.97 -7.85 3.51
C VAL A 137 0.84 -6.90 3.17
N ALA A 138 -0.31 -7.11 3.81
CA ALA A 138 -1.49 -6.26 3.73
C ALA A 138 -1.79 -5.70 5.12
N GLN A 139 -1.31 -4.49 5.40
CA GLN A 139 -1.47 -3.80 6.67
C GLN A 139 -2.79 -3.04 6.68
N CYS A 140 -3.63 -3.22 7.72
CA CYS A 140 -4.97 -2.64 7.86
C CYS A 140 -5.68 -2.44 6.50
N PRO A 141 -5.80 -3.50 5.65
CA PRO A 141 -6.06 -3.34 4.24
C PRO A 141 -7.49 -2.90 3.96
N PHE A 142 -7.63 -1.98 3.01
CA PHE A 142 -8.91 -1.70 2.37
C PHE A 142 -9.33 -2.91 1.51
N THR A 143 -10.39 -3.61 1.93
CA THR A 143 -10.78 -4.88 1.30
C THR A 143 -12.08 -4.83 0.50
N ASP A 144 -12.99 -3.90 0.85
CA ASP A 144 -14.30 -3.77 0.19
C ASP A 144 -14.83 -2.34 0.30
N GLY A 145 -14.91 -1.64 -0.85
CA GLY A 145 -15.35 -0.25 -0.90
C GLY A 145 -16.80 -0.04 -0.52
N LEU A 146 -17.67 -1.01 -0.83
CA LEU A 146 -19.08 -0.91 -0.43
C LEU A 146 -19.21 -1.06 1.09
N ALA A 147 -18.50 -2.00 1.70
CA ALA A 147 -18.53 -2.20 3.15
C ALA A 147 -17.99 -0.96 3.89
N SER A 148 -16.88 -0.36 3.40
CA SER A 148 -16.35 0.89 3.95
C SER A 148 -17.32 2.05 3.80
N ALA A 149 -17.96 2.22 2.64
CA ALA A 149 -18.97 3.26 2.41
C ALA A 149 -20.20 3.12 3.32
N LEU A 150 -20.65 1.88 3.56
CA LEU A 150 -21.77 1.60 4.47
C LEU A 150 -21.39 1.91 5.94
N ALA A 151 -20.13 1.62 6.34
CA ALA A 151 -19.63 1.93 7.67
C ALA A 151 -19.56 3.46 7.94
N LEU A 152 -19.27 4.27 6.92
CA LEU A 152 -19.31 5.74 6.99
C LEU A 152 -20.74 6.31 7.09
N GLY A 153 -21.73 5.51 6.75
CA GLY A 153 -23.13 5.89 6.74
C GLY A 153 -23.62 6.58 5.43
N PRO A 154 -24.92 6.45 5.11
CA PRO A 154 -25.45 6.93 3.84
C PRO A 154 -25.41 8.45 3.69
N SER A 155 -25.54 9.20 4.80
CA SER A 155 -25.52 10.66 4.77
C SER A 155 -24.18 11.23 4.31
N ALA A 156 -23.07 10.62 4.72
CA ALA A 156 -21.72 11.03 4.29
C ALA A 156 -21.54 10.80 2.78
N SER A 157 -21.92 9.63 2.30
CA SER A 157 -21.85 9.28 0.87
C SER A 157 -22.69 10.23 -0.01
N LEU A 158 -23.89 10.63 0.45
CA LEU A 158 -24.76 11.56 -0.29
C LEU A 158 -24.14 12.97 -0.40
N LYS A 159 -23.45 13.46 0.63
CA LYS A 159 -22.79 14.78 0.61
C LYS A 159 -21.68 14.89 -0.43
N VAL A 160 -21.08 13.77 -0.82
CA VAL A 160 -19.99 13.72 -1.81
C VAL A 160 -20.52 13.83 -3.25
N LEU A 161 -21.76 13.40 -3.52
CA LEU A 161 -22.33 13.29 -4.87
C LEU A 161 -22.29 14.59 -5.70
N PRO A 162 -22.64 15.79 -5.17
CA PRO A 162 -22.60 17.02 -5.97
C PRO A 162 -21.16 17.36 -6.42
N THR A 163 -20.17 17.12 -5.58
CA THR A 163 -18.75 17.36 -5.90
C THR A 163 -18.27 16.38 -6.97
N VAL A 164 -18.66 15.13 -6.86
CA VAL A 164 -18.40 14.09 -7.88
C VAL A 164 -19.00 14.46 -9.23
N ALA A 165 -20.29 14.85 -9.24
CA ALA A 165 -20.97 15.25 -10.48
C ALA A 165 -20.29 16.47 -11.15
N ARG A 166 -19.88 17.47 -10.35
CA ARG A 166 -19.13 18.64 -10.84
C ARG A 166 -17.77 18.22 -11.42
N ASP A 167 -17.09 17.27 -10.79
CA ASP A 167 -15.80 16.78 -11.27
C ASP A 167 -15.93 16.01 -12.59
N PHE A 168 -16.96 15.19 -12.76
CA PHE A 168 -17.25 14.56 -14.05
C PHE A 168 -17.57 15.62 -15.14
N ALA A 169 -18.34 16.66 -14.81
CA ALA A 169 -18.60 17.76 -15.75
C ALA A 169 -17.30 18.51 -16.12
N SER A 170 -16.34 18.60 -15.23
CA SER A 170 -15.04 19.21 -15.50
C SER A 170 -14.24 18.48 -16.59
N ILE A 171 -14.40 17.14 -16.68
CA ILE A 171 -13.74 16.35 -17.75
C ILE A 171 -14.29 16.75 -19.11
N VAL A 172 -15.62 16.82 -19.25
CA VAL A 172 -16.28 17.21 -20.50
C VAL A 172 -15.89 18.63 -20.89
N GLY A 173 -15.85 19.55 -19.91
CA GLY A 173 -15.47 20.95 -20.12
C GLY A 173 -13.96 21.19 -20.23
N ARG A 174 -13.10 20.14 -20.19
CA ARG A 174 -11.63 20.26 -20.19
C ARG A 174 -11.11 21.23 -19.14
N ARG A 175 -11.75 21.24 -17.96
CA ARG A 175 -11.41 22.10 -16.82
C ARG A 175 -10.57 21.32 -15.79
N ALA A 176 -9.96 22.05 -14.87
CA ALA A 176 -9.27 21.46 -13.72
C ALA A 176 -10.23 20.57 -12.90
N PRO A 177 -9.75 19.46 -12.31
CA PRO A 177 -10.56 18.60 -11.46
C PRO A 177 -11.20 19.36 -10.30
N THR A 178 -12.43 18.97 -9.95
CA THR A 178 -13.03 19.39 -8.68
C THR A 178 -12.53 18.47 -7.58
N MET A 179 -11.92 19.05 -6.53
CA MET A 179 -11.30 18.31 -5.45
C MET A 179 -12.27 17.97 -4.33
N ILE A 180 -11.97 16.87 -3.62
CA ILE A 180 -12.64 16.45 -2.39
C ILE A 180 -11.57 16.16 -1.34
N PRO A 181 -11.78 16.53 -0.04
CA PRO A 181 -10.85 16.19 1.01
C PRO A 181 -10.67 14.67 1.15
N LEU A 182 -9.44 14.22 1.39
CA LEU A 182 -9.13 12.83 1.73
C LEU A 182 -9.64 12.48 3.11
N ALA A 183 -9.25 13.28 4.12
CA ALA A 183 -9.69 13.15 5.50
C ALA A 183 -10.36 14.44 5.97
N GLY A 184 -11.37 14.31 6.80
CA GLY A 184 -12.11 15.43 7.37
C GLY A 184 -12.84 15.04 8.65
N PRO A 185 -13.39 16.04 9.39
CA PRO A 185 -14.14 15.78 10.61
C PRO A 185 -15.41 14.96 10.33
N PRO A 186 -15.96 14.32 11.38
CA PRO A 186 -17.20 13.54 11.26
C PRO A 186 -18.33 14.32 10.56
N GLY A 187 -18.97 13.67 9.59
CA GLY A 187 -20.07 14.25 8.82
C GLY A 187 -19.65 15.25 7.74
N SER A 188 -18.35 15.52 7.55
CA SER A 188 -17.87 16.32 6.41
C SER A 188 -17.94 15.53 5.10
N PRO A 189 -17.92 16.20 3.92
CA PRO A 189 -17.89 15.56 2.61
C PRO A 189 -16.46 15.10 2.25
N ALA A 190 -15.77 14.41 3.18
CA ALA A 190 -14.44 13.81 2.96
C ALA A 190 -14.56 12.32 2.64
N LEU A 191 -13.55 11.74 2.00
CA LEU A 191 -13.50 10.32 1.71
C LEU A 191 -13.32 9.46 2.96
N MET A 192 -12.63 9.98 3.99
CA MET A 192 -12.50 9.42 5.33
C MET A 192 -12.97 10.47 6.33
N ASN A 193 -13.99 10.17 7.12
CA ASN A 193 -14.58 11.09 8.09
C ASN A 193 -14.92 10.42 9.44
N ALA A 194 -14.24 9.33 9.76
CA ALA A 194 -14.24 8.78 11.11
C ALA A 194 -13.62 9.78 12.10
N PRO A 195 -13.97 9.73 13.40
CA PRO A 195 -13.46 10.71 14.37
C PRO A 195 -11.94 10.83 14.44
N ASP A 196 -11.23 9.74 14.22
CA ASP A 196 -9.77 9.64 14.23
C ASP A 196 -9.14 9.83 12.83
N ALA A 197 -9.94 9.97 11.76
CA ALA A 197 -9.42 10.02 10.39
C ALA A 197 -8.56 11.25 10.12
N LEU A 198 -9.06 12.45 10.41
CA LEU A 198 -8.29 13.68 10.18
C LEU A 198 -7.08 13.79 11.11
N PRO A 199 -7.20 13.69 12.46
CA PRO A 199 -6.04 13.79 13.33
C PRO A 199 -5.02 12.67 13.11
N GLY A 200 -5.47 11.44 12.84
CA GLY A 200 -4.59 10.32 12.52
C GLY A 200 -3.84 10.52 11.21
N TYR A 201 -4.51 11.06 10.20
CA TYR A 201 -3.87 11.37 8.91
C TYR A 201 -2.82 12.48 9.03
N GLU A 202 -3.14 13.54 9.78
CA GLU A 202 -2.23 14.66 10.06
C GLU A 202 -1.00 14.20 10.87
N ALA A 203 -1.16 13.27 11.81
CA ALA A 203 -0.06 12.72 12.59
C ALA A 203 0.99 11.94 11.77
N LEU A 204 0.65 11.54 10.54
CA LEU A 204 1.58 10.88 9.63
C LEU A 204 2.42 11.87 8.81
N LEU A 205 2.08 13.16 8.83
CA LEU A 205 2.75 14.16 8.00
C LEU A 205 4.09 14.55 8.62
N PRO A 206 5.17 14.57 7.85
CA PRO A 206 6.43 15.12 8.33
C PRO A 206 6.33 16.64 8.51
N THR A 207 7.13 17.16 9.43
CA THR A 207 7.20 18.60 9.70
C THR A 207 7.58 19.36 8.42
N GLY A 208 6.83 20.42 8.09
CA GLY A 208 7.11 21.27 6.93
C GLY A 208 6.67 20.68 5.58
N THR A 209 5.84 19.64 5.58
CA THR A 209 5.32 19.04 4.35
C THR A 209 4.41 19.99 3.57
N THR A 210 4.44 19.88 2.24
CA THR A 210 3.50 20.54 1.31
C THR A 210 2.32 19.64 0.94
N PHE A 211 2.03 18.64 1.78
CA PHE A 211 0.95 17.68 1.54
C PHE A 211 -0.40 18.37 1.27
N ARG A 212 -1.15 17.83 0.30
CA ARG A 212 -2.48 18.31 -0.07
C ARG A 212 -3.52 17.29 0.36
N ASN A 213 -4.32 17.62 1.37
CA ASN A 213 -5.42 16.77 1.87
C ASN A 213 -6.62 16.77 0.91
N GLU A 214 -6.39 16.46 -0.36
CA GLU A 214 -7.43 16.45 -1.39
C GLU A 214 -7.10 15.53 -2.56
N VAL A 215 -8.13 15.06 -3.26
CA VAL A 215 -8.04 14.34 -4.53
C VAL A 215 -9.17 14.72 -5.47
N ALA A 216 -9.02 14.45 -6.77
CA ALA A 216 -10.09 14.60 -7.74
C ALA A 216 -11.31 13.75 -7.35
N ALA A 217 -12.47 14.39 -7.20
CA ALA A 217 -13.66 13.77 -6.61
C ALA A 217 -14.21 12.59 -7.42
N ARG A 218 -13.92 12.54 -8.72
CA ARG A 218 -14.31 11.44 -9.63
C ARG A 218 -13.82 10.05 -9.20
N VAL A 219 -12.90 9.98 -8.25
CA VAL A 219 -12.42 8.71 -7.68
C VAL A 219 -13.47 8.01 -6.81
N ALA A 220 -14.36 8.76 -6.14
CA ALA A 220 -15.27 8.21 -5.12
C ALA A 220 -16.12 7.02 -5.61
N PRO A 221 -16.78 7.03 -6.78
CA PRO A 221 -17.49 5.87 -7.28
C PRO A 221 -16.59 4.65 -7.54
N THR A 222 -15.35 4.87 -7.98
CA THR A 222 -14.40 3.77 -8.24
C THR A 222 -13.89 3.15 -6.95
N ILE A 223 -13.73 3.93 -5.88
CA ILE A 223 -13.41 3.42 -4.53
C ILE A 223 -14.55 2.52 -4.03
N MET A 224 -15.80 2.97 -4.14
CA MET A 224 -16.98 2.16 -3.74
C MET A 224 -17.05 0.83 -4.50
N ALA A 225 -16.70 0.82 -5.78
CA ALA A 225 -16.72 -0.39 -6.61
C ALA A 225 -15.49 -1.30 -6.38
N TYR A 226 -14.42 -0.78 -5.77
CA TYR A 226 -13.17 -1.52 -5.58
C TYR A 226 -13.28 -2.53 -4.43
N ARG A 227 -13.10 -3.81 -4.73
CA ARG A 227 -13.23 -4.92 -3.79
C ARG A 227 -12.03 -5.87 -3.86
N PRO A 228 -10.84 -5.40 -3.47
CA PRO A 228 -9.60 -6.19 -3.56
C PRO A 228 -9.64 -7.47 -2.72
N GLY A 229 -10.36 -7.48 -1.61
CA GLY A 229 -10.50 -8.68 -0.79
C GLY A 229 -11.02 -9.91 -1.54
N ARG A 230 -11.84 -9.73 -2.57
CA ARG A 230 -12.41 -10.84 -3.35
C ARG A 230 -11.38 -11.70 -4.08
N VAL A 231 -10.20 -11.15 -4.36
CA VAL A 231 -9.13 -11.88 -5.05
C VAL A 231 -8.11 -12.51 -4.10
N ALA A 232 -8.24 -12.32 -2.78
CA ALA A 232 -7.34 -12.94 -1.79
C ALA A 232 -7.24 -14.47 -1.96
N LYS A 233 -8.35 -15.13 -2.29
CA LYS A 233 -8.40 -16.58 -2.58
C LYS A 233 -7.55 -17.03 -3.78
N LYS A 234 -7.06 -16.11 -4.61
CA LYS A 234 -6.23 -16.40 -5.79
C LYS A 234 -4.74 -16.33 -5.49
N ILE A 235 -4.35 -15.80 -4.33
CA ILE A 235 -2.95 -15.63 -3.94
C ILE A 235 -2.38 -17.00 -3.56
N LYS A 236 -1.33 -17.45 -4.27
CA LYS A 236 -0.77 -18.79 -4.09
C LYS A 236 0.45 -18.86 -3.18
N PHE A 237 1.04 -17.72 -2.85
CA PHE A 237 2.19 -17.58 -1.95
C PHE A 237 1.78 -16.97 -0.60
N PRO A 238 2.65 -16.98 0.43
CA PRO A 238 2.31 -16.45 1.74
C PRO A 238 1.95 -14.96 1.72
N ILE A 239 0.84 -14.62 2.37
CA ILE A 239 0.43 -13.24 2.60
C ILE A 239 0.08 -13.03 4.07
N LEU A 240 0.68 -11.99 4.69
CA LEU A 240 0.38 -11.57 6.05
C LEU A 240 -0.68 -10.46 6.02
N PHE A 241 -1.78 -10.69 6.73
CA PHE A 241 -2.80 -9.69 7.02
C PHE A 241 -2.59 -9.16 8.44
N CYS A 242 -2.21 -7.89 8.58
CA CYS A 242 -2.17 -7.20 9.86
C CYS A 242 -3.50 -6.48 10.06
N VAL A 243 -4.33 -6.96 10.99
CA VAL A 243 -5.71 -6.48 11.17
C VAL A 243 -5.80 -5.67 12.47
N SER A 244 -6.22 -4.42 12.34
CA SER A 244 -6.59 -3.58 13.48
C SER A 244 -7.95 -4.00 14.00
N ASN A 245 -8.06 -4.30 15.30
CA ASN A 245 -9.32 -4.71 15.92
C ASN A 245 -10.34 -3.57 16.04
N THR A 246 -9.85 -2.34 16.14
CA THR A 246 -10.65 -1.11 16.34
C THR A 246 -10.57 -0.16 15.16
N ASP A 247 -10.33 -0.70 13.95
CA ASP A 247 -10.21 0.08 12.72
C ASP A 247 -11.52 0.82 12.38
N SER A 248 -11.44 2.14 12.37
CA SER A 248 -12.56 3.03 12.07
C SER A 248 -12.74 3.31 10.57
N VAL A 249 -11.73 2.96 9.74
CA VAL A 249 -11.66 3.28 8.32
C VAL A 249 -11.92 2.05 7.45
N THR A 250 -11.29 0.92 7.82
CA THR A 250 -11.43 -0.34 7.08
C THR A 250 -12.04 -1.42 7.99
N PRO A 251 -13.32 -1.77 7.84
CA PRO A 251 -14.03 -2.63 8.79
C PRO A 251 -13.31 -3.97 9.05
N PRO A 252 -12.89 -4.28 10.31
CA PRO A 252 -12.11 -5.47 10.64
C PRO A 252 -12.80 -6.78 10.28
N ALA A 253 -14.11 -6.87 10.53
CA ALA A 253 -14.89 -8.06 10.21
C ALA A 253 -14.85 -8.40 8.72
N GLN A 254 -14.90 -7.38 7.86
CA GLN A 254 -14.83 -7.57 6.42
C GLN A 254 -13.42 -7.97 5.97
N THR A 255 -12.40 -7.38 6.57
CA THR A 255 -11.00 -7.74 6.33
C THR A 255 -10.75 -9.20 6.70
N LEU A 256 -11.16 -9.64 7.90
CA LEU A 256 -11.02 -11.02 8.36
C LEU A 256 -11.75 -12.00 7.44
N ARG A 257 -12.98 -11.67 7.01
CA ARG A 257 -13.74 -12.50 6.08
C ARG A 257 -12.95 -12.81 4.80
N TYR A 258 -12.26 -11.82 4.23
CA TYR A 258 -11.46 -12.04 3.03
C TYR A 258 -10.10 -12.67 3.33
N ALA A 259 -9.44 -12.30 4.41
CA ALA A 259 -8.15 -12.87 4.81
C ALA A 259 -8.23 -14.39 4.99
N HIS A 260 -9.32 -14.90 5.59
CA HIS A 260 -9.58 -16.34 5.73
C HIS A 260 -9.75 -17.09 4.40
N THR A 261 -9.98 -16.38 3.29
CA THR A 261 -10.06 -17.03 1.98
C THR A 261 -8.72 -17.22 1.28
N ALA A 262 -7.66 -16.57 1.78
CA ALA A 262 -6.31 -16.69 1.22
C ALA A 262 -5.72 -18.06 1.57
N PRO A 263 -5.33 -18.92 0.58
CA PRO A 263 -4.88 -20.29 0.85
C PRO A 263 -3.63 -20.37 1.71
N ARG A 264 -2.78 -19.33 1.69
CA ARG A 264 -1.57 -19.21 2.51
C ARG A 264 -1.57 -17.91 3.29
N GLY A 265 -2.76 -17.48 3.75
CA GLY A 265 -2.94 -16.28 4.55
C GLY A 265 -2.52 -16.50 6.01
N GLU A 266 -1.64 -15.65 6.52
CA GLU A 266 -1.36 -15.52 7.95
C GLU A 266 -2.09 -14.28 8.46
N ILE A 267 -2.74 -14.35 9.62
CA ILE A 267 -3.51 -13.25 10.20
C ILE A 267 -2.93 -12.90 11.56
N LYS A 268 -2.48 -11.66 11.70
CA LYS A 268 -2.11 -11.06 13.00
C LYS A 268 -3.10 -9.95 13.34
N ARG A 269 -3.58 -9.95 14.58
CA ARG A 269 -4.56 -8.98 15.06
C ARG A 269 -3.95 -8.12 16.16
N TYR A 270 -4.30 -6.84 16.16
CA TYR A 270 -3.74 -5.85 17.08
C TYR A 270 -4.86 -5.02 17.69
N ASP A 271 -4.79 -4.77 19.00
CA ASP A 271 -5.73 -3.89 19.74
C ASP A 271 -5.27 -2.44 19.59
N ALA A 272 -5.37 -1.92 18.38
CA ALA A 272 -4.92 -0.60 17.96
C ALA A 272 -5.85 -0.07 16.86
N GLY A 273 -5.96 1.24 16.70
CA GLY A 273 -6.71 1.91 15.62
C GLY A 273 -5.96 1.89 14.29
N HIS A 274 -6.64 2.39 13.25
CA HIS A 274 -6.10 2.42 11.88
C HIS A 274 -4.76 3.15 11.77
N PHE A 275 -4.66 4.32 12.41
CA PHE A 275 -3.48 5.19 12.34
C PHE A 275 -2.42 4.86 13.38
N ASP A 276 -2.76 4.14 14.45
CA ASP A 276 -1.81 3.71 15.47
C ASP A 276 -0.73 2.76 14.89
N PHE A 277 -1.05 2.05 13.80
CA PHE A 277 -0.12 1.17 13.11
C PHE A 277 1.14 1.85 12.56
N TYR A 278 1.16 3.15 12.52
CA TYR A 278 2.30 3.92 12.03
C TYR A 278 3.15 4.55 13.13
N LEU A 279 2.69 4.55 14.38
CA LEU A 279 3.27 5.31 15.47
C LEU A 279 3.35 4.50 16.78
N GLY A 280 4.31 4.87 17.64
CA GLY A 280 4.39 4.37 18.99
C GLY A 280 4.56 2.86 19.14
N GLU A 281 4.03 2.31 20.23
CA GLU A 281 4.18 0.88 20.57
C GLU A 281 3.47 -0.04 19.59
N ALA A 282 2.34 0.37 19.04
CA ALA A 282 1.61 -0.42 18.04
C ALA A 282 2.46 -0.61 16.76
N PHE A 283 3.14 0.45 16.31
CA PHE A 283 4.10 0.35 15.19
C PHE A 283 5.23 -0.64 15.50
N GLU A 284 5.83 -0.55 16.70
CA GLU A 284 6.96 -1.42 17.07
C GLU A 284 6.57 -2.91 17.14
N ALA A 285 5.40 -3.22 17.67
CA ALA A 285 4.88 -4.58 17.71
C ALA A 285 4.58 -5.10 16.30
N LEU A 286 3.91 -4.30 15.50
CA LEU A 286 3.49 -4.63 14.15
C LEU A 286 4.69 -4.81 13.20
N VAL A 287 5.64 -3.87 13.21
CA VAL A 287 6.80 -3.93 12.28
C VAL A 287 7.72 -5.11 12.61
N ARG A 288 7.86 -5.48 13.87
CA ARG A 288 8.59 -6.68 14.29
C ARG A 288 7.98 -7.94 13.68
N ASP A 289 6.66 -8.11 13.77
CA ASP A 289 5.94 -9.24 13.17
C ASP A 289 6.10 -9.28 11.65
N GLN A 290 6.09 -8.12 11.00
CA GLN A 290 6.27 -7.99 9.56
C GLN A 290 7.70 -8.33 9.13
N VAL A 291 8.71 -7.86 9.88
CA VAL A 291 10.13 -8.21 9.66
C VAL A 291 10.33 -9.72 9.80
N GLU A 292 9.80 -10.33 10.87
CA GLU A 292 9.87 -11.78 11.07
C GLU A 292 9.25 -12.55 9.90
N PHE A 293 8.04 -12.16 9.48
CA PHE A 293 7.35 -12.78 8.35
C PHE A 293 8.14 -12.65 7.06
N LEU A 294 8.57 -11.43 6.69
CA LEU A 294 9.31 -11.18 5.46
C LEU A 294 10.65 -11.92 5.44
N THR A 295 11.41 -11.87 6.54
CA THR A 295 12.69 -12.58 6.66
C THR A 295 12.51 -14.09 6.46
N ARG A 296 11.51 -14.69 7.11
CA ARG A 296 11.19 -16.11 6.94
C ARG A 296 10.82 -16.46 5.50
N GLN A 297 9.99 -15.66 4.84
CA GLN A 297 9.50 -15.97 3.50
C GLN A 297 10.54 -15.70 2.40
N LEU A 298 11.33 -14.65 2.54
CA LEU A 298 12.35 -14.29 1.57
C LEU A 298 13.62 -15.15 1.66
N ASN A 299 13.92 -15.71 2.84
CA ASN A 299 15.09 -16.58 3.04
C ASN A 299 14.77 -18.08 2.94
N SER A 300 13.48 -18.46 2.82
CA SER A 300 13.13 -19.86 2.58
C SER A 300 13.58 -20.31 1.19
N ALA A 301 14.10 -21.53 1.06
CA ALA A 301 14.43 -22.14 -0.22
C ALA A 301 13.23 -22.09 -1.18
N LEU A 302 13.50 -21.94 -2.48
CA LEU A 302 12.44 -22.08 -3.49
C LEU A 302 11.80 -23.47 -3.35
N PRO A 303 10.47 -23.61 -3.43
CA PRO A 303 9.85 -24.92 -3.59
C PRO A 303 10.52 -25.61 -4.79
N GLN A 304 11.16 -26.73 -4.56
CA GLN A 304 11.66 -27.55 -5.68
C GLN A 304 10.45 -27.95 -6.54
N ASP A 305 10.55 -27.63 -7.82
CA ASP A 305 9.53 -27.99 -8.80
C ASP A 305 9.49 -29.53 -8.85
N GLN A 306 8.45 -30.15 -8.27
CA GLN A 306 8.24 -31.60 -8.27
C GLN A 306 7.77 -32.11 -9.63
N SER A 307 8.12 -31.43 -10.73
CA SER A 307 7.68 -31.80 -12.08
C SER A 307 8.70 -32.67 -12.84
N SER A 308 9.75 -33.22 -12.20
CA SER A 308 10.74 -34.05 -12.89
C SER A 308 10.61 -35.56 -12.70
N ASP A 309 9.55 -36.06 -12.03
CA ASP A 309 9.41 -37.52 -11.76
C ASP A 309 8.19 -38.19 -12.42
N VAL A 310 7.87 -37.80 -13.65
CA VAL A 310 6.94 -38.60 -14.49
C VAL A 310 7.49 -38.73 -15.89
N ARG A 311 8.59 -39.48 -16.06
CA ARG A 311 8.91 -40.23 -17.31
C ARG A 311 9.99 -41.27 -17.02
N SER A 312 9.57 -42.41 -16.62
CA SER A 312 10.23 -43.69 -16.98
C SER A 312 9.44 -44.85 -16.37
N HIS A 313 8.43 -45.29 -17.09
CA HIS A 313 8.06 -46.70 -17.18
C HIS A 313 7.21 -46.92 -18.44
#